data_93ef7687916700d18d979291dc45254b
#
_entry.id   93ef7687916700d18d979291dc45254b
#
_cell.length_a   1.000
_cell.length_b   1.000
_cell.length_c   1.000
_cell.angle_alpha   90.00
_cell.angle_beta   90.00
_cell.angle_gamma   90.00
#
_symmetry.space_group_name_H-M   'P 1'
#
loop_
_entity.id
_entity.type
_entity.pdbx_description
1 polymer ?
#
loop_
_entity_poly.entity_id
_entity_poly.type
_entity_poly.pdbx_seq_one_letter_code
_entity_poly.pdbx_strand_id
1 'polypeptide(L)'
;MTRAAQQDLRGVVASAAAGDELAFGQIVAAHHEEMRRVCAFITRDEAVAEDAVQAAWSVAWRKLGSLREPDRLKPWLMRVAINEAKHLVRRGRRRDEIEVRADASAEPGGVDPATGIDGIDLRTAMERLGPDDRALLALRYGAGYDATELATVLGISPSGTRTRLERLVKRLRQELDHG
;
A
#
# COMPACT_ATOMS: atom_id res chain seq x y z
N MET A 1 19.23 14.08 -0.22
CA MET A 1 19.80 13.58 1.07
C MET A 1 21.28 13.87 1.08
N THR A 2 21.81 14.42 2.18
CA THR A 2 23.23 14.70 2.37
C THR A 2 24.00 13.39 2.65
N ARG A 3 25.29 13.34 2.30
CA ARG A 3 26.17 12.17 2.52
C ARG A 3 26.21 11.71 3.99
N ALA A 4 26.12 12.65 4.93
CA ALA A 4 26.02 12.37 6.35
C ALA A 4 24.73 11.64 6.73
N ALA A 5 23.57 12.07 6.21
CA ALA A 5 22.28 11.42 6.46
C ALA A 5 22.19 9.99 5.86
N GLN A 6 22.87 9.76 4.73
CA GLN A 6 22.98 8.40 4.16
C GLN A 6 23.87 7.48 5.00
N GLN A 7 24.93 8.02 5.58
CA GLN A 7 25.85 7.28 6.43
C GLN A 7 25.18 6.90 7.76
N ASP A 8 24.38 7.81 8.32
CA ASP A 8 23.57 7.58 9.52
C ASP A 8 22.50 6.49 9.27
N LEU A 9 21.77 6.58 8.16
CA LEU A 9 20.78 5.57 7.77
C LEU A 9 21.40 4.16 7.66
N ARG A 10 22.58 4.06 7.05
CA ARG A 10 23.29 2.77 6.93
C ARG A 10 23.67 2.19 8.28
N GLY A 11 24.11 3.05 9.21
CA GLY A 11 24.41 2.65 10.60
C GLY A 11 23.18 2.11 11.31
N VAL A 12 22.07 2.85 11.27
CA VAL A 12 20.79 2.44 11.88
C VAL A 12 20.28 1.13 11.29
N VAL A 13 20.31 0.97 9.95
CA VAL A 13 19.86 -0.28 9.29
C VAL A 13 20.75 -1.45 9.68
N ALA A 14 22.06 -1.27 9.74
CA ALA A 14 23.00 -2.33 10.14
C ALA A 14 22.79 -2.77 11.60
N SER A 15 22.61 -1.82 12.54
CA SER A 15 22.32 -2.12 13.94
C SER A 15 20.99 -2.85 14.10
N ALA A 16 19.94 -2.36 13.44
CA ALA A 16 18.62 -3.01 13.46
C ALA A 16 18.66 -4.43 12.85
N ALA A 17 19.43 -4.63 11.78
CA ALA A 17 19.63 -5.93 11.17
C ALA A 17 20.41 -6.92 12.05
N ALA A 18 21.22 -6.39 12.98
CA ALA A 18 21.92 -7.16 14.01
C ALA A 18 21.05 -7.45 15.26
N GLY A 19 19.78 -7.00 15.27
CA GLY A 19 18.84 -7.24 16.36
C GLY A 19 18.71 -6.10 17.39
N ASP A 20 19.24 -4.91 17.08
CA ASP A 20 19.05 -3.73 17.92
C ASP A 20 17.63 -3.19 17.80
N GLU A 21 16.82 -3.39 18.84
CA GLU A 21 15.42 -2.95 18.91
C GLU A 21 15.27 -1.42 18.89
N LEU A 22 16.21 -0.67 19.48
CA LEU A 22 16.15 0.79 19.47
C LEU A 22 16.38 1.35 18.06
N ALA A 23 17.37 0.80 17.34
CA ALA A 23 17.61 1.15 15.95
C ALA A 23 16.42 0.77 15.06
N PHE A 24 15.79 -0.37 15.29
CA PHE A 24 14.58 -0.75 14.57
C PHE A 24 13.40 0.18 14.91
N GLY A 25 13.23 0.56 16.18
CA GLY A 25 12.24 1.54 16.60
C GLY A 25 12.37 2.89 15.89
N GLN A 26 13.58 3.34 15.59
CA GLN A 26 13.82 4.54 14.78
C GLN A 26 13.32 4.38 13.34
N ILE A 27 13.55 3.20 12.74
CA ILE A 27 13.03 2.87 11.40
C ILE A 27 11.49 2.87 11.40
N VAL A 28 10.89 2.27 12.43
CA VAL A 28 9.43 2.25 12.59
C VAL A 28 8.89 3.68 12.70
N ALA A 29 9.43 4.50 13.60
CA ALA A 29 8.99 5.88 13.79
C ALA A 29 9.07 6.72 12.50
N ALA A 30 10.08 6.49 11.67
CA ALA A 30 10.28 7.22 10.42
C ALA A 30 9.32 6.81 9.28
N HIS A 31 8.80 5.58 9.28
CA HIS A 31 8.10 5.02 8.12
C HIS A 31 6.68 4.54 8.40
N HIS A 32 6.29 4.34 9.66
CA HIS A 32 4.99 3.76 10.03
C HIS A 32 3.81 4.51 9.42
N GLU A 33 3.77 5.83 9.60
CA GLU A 33 2.63 6.64 9.16
C GLU A 33 2.46 6.66 7.64
N GLU A 34 3.55 6.67 6.88
CA GLU A 34 3.48 6.59 5.41
C GLU A 34 2.97 5.22 4.97
N MET A 35 3.45 4.14 5.59
CA MET A 35 2.97 2.78 5.33
C MET A 35 1.49 2.64 5.65
N ARG A 36 1.04 3.17 6.80
CA ARG A 36 -0.36 3.14 7.23
C ARG A 36 -1.27 3.81 6.21
N ARG A 37 -0.94 5.05 5.78
CA ARG A 37 -1.73 5.77 4.78
C ARG A 37 -1.86 5.01 3.46
N VAL A 38 -0.77 4.43 2.98
CA VAL A 38 -0.81 3.62 1.74
C VAL A 38 -1.64 2.36 1.94
N CYS A 39 -1.50 1.66 3.08
CA CYS A 39 -2.30 0.49 3.39
C CYS A 39 -3.79 0.83 3.52
N ALA A 40 -4.17 1.92 4.21
CA ALA A 40 -5.54 2.38 4.34
C ALA A 40 -6.20 2.63 2.98
N PHE A 41 -5.47 3.24 2.06
CA PHE A 41 -5.97 3.43 0.69
C PHE A 41 -6.19 2.11 -0.07
N ILE A 42 -5.34 1.10 0.17
CA ILE A 42 -5.44 -0.21 -0.47
C ILE A 42 -6.58 -1.03 0.13
N THR A 43 -6.67 -1.09 1.44
CA THR A 43 -7.64 -1.91 2.18
C THR A 43 -9.02 -1.27 2.20
N ARG A 44 -9.08 0.07 2.26
CA ARG A 44 -10.30 0.87 2.48
C ARG A 44 -10.92 0.66 3.87
N ASP A 45 -10.11 0.19 4.78
CA ASP A 45 -10.47 -0.09 6.16
C ASP A 45 -9.25 0.20 7.03
N GLU A 46 -9.40 1.09 8.02
CA GLU A 46 -8.29 1.53 8.88
C GLU A 46 -7.81 0.40 9.80
N ALA A 47 -8.71 -0.46 10.29
CA ALA A 47 -8.33 -1.58 11.14
C ALA A 47 -7.53 -2.62 10.33
N VAL A 48 -7.99 -2.96 9.14
CA VAL A 48 -7.27 -3.87 8.22
C VAL A 48 -5.94 -3.26 7.77
N ALA A 49 -5.87 -1.94 7.60
CA ALA A 49 -4.62 -1.25 7.27
C ALA A 49 -3.61 -1.36 8.41
N GLU A 50 -4.04 -1.17 9.65
CA GLU A 50 -3.18 -1.32 10.83
C GLU A 50 -2.67 -2.75 10.97
N ASP A 51 -3.54 -3.76 10.79
CA ASP A 51 -3.14 -5.16 10.76
C ASP A 51 -2.09 -5.44 9.67
N ALA A 52 -2.27 -4.85 8.49
CA ALA A 52 -1.31 -4.98 7.39
C ALA A 52 0.06 -4.38 7.74
N VAL A 53 0.08 -3.21 8.38
CA VAL A 53 1.31 -2.54 8.80
C VAL A 53 2.01 -3.30 9.93
N GLN A 54 1.28 -3.81 10.91
CA GLN A 54 1.84 -4.66 11.97
C GLN A 54 2.44 -5.95 11.41
N ALA A 55 1.73 -6.61 10.49
CA ALA A 55 2.25 -7.78 9.79
C ALA A 55 3.52 -7.43 8.99
N ALA A 56 3.52 -6.28 8.30
CA ALA A 56 4.67 -5.80 7.55
C ALA A 56 5.88 -5.55 8.45
N TRP A 57 5.71 -4.96 9.64
CA TRP A 57 6.79 -4.77 10.61
C TRP A 57 7.33 -6.11 11.12
N SER A 58 6.48 -7.09 11.37
CA SER A 58 6.90 -8.44 11.74
C SER A 58 7.72 -9.12 10.64
N VAL A 59 7.37 -8.91 9.37
CA VAL A 59 8.16 -9.39 8.22
C VAL A 59 9.47 -8.61 8.12
N ALA A 60 9.42 -7.28 8.27
CA ALA A 60 10.59 -6.41 8.19
C ALA A 60 11.65 -6.77 9.25
N TRP A 61 11.24 -6.96 10.50
CA TRP A 61 12.14 -7.39 11.58
C TRP A 61 12.90 -8.67 11.24
N ARG A 62 12.19 -9.67 10.73
CA ARG A 62 12.82 -10.97 10.39
C ARG A 62 13.71 -10.93 9.14
N LYS A 63 13.44 -10.01 8.21
CA LYS A 63 14.08 -9.99 6.89
C LYS A 63 15.03 -8.81 6.64
N LEU A 64 15.14 -7.88 7.60
CA LEU A 64 15.98 -6.68 7.43
C LEU A 64 17.44 -7.03 7.10
N GLY A 65 17.99 -8.07 7.74
CA GLY A 65 19.35 -8.56 7.44
C GLY A 65 19.56 -9.06 6.01
N SER A 66 18.48 -9.30 5.24
CA SER A 66 18.58 -9.66 3.82
C SER A 66 18.66 -8.44 2.89
N LEU A 67 18.46 -7.22 3.42
CA LEU A 67 18.52 -5.98 2.66
C LEU A 67 19.97 -5.62 2.34
N ARG A 68 20.40 -5.87 1.11
CA ARG A 68 21.78 -5.63 0.67
C ARG A 68 22.14 -4.16 0.50
N GLU A 69 21.16 -3.32 0.17
CA GLU A 69 21.31 -1.89 -0.12
C GLU A 69 20.47 -1.09 0.87
N PRO A 70 21.05 -0.54 1.97
CA PRO A 70 20.32 0.26 2.96
C PRO A 70 19.59 1.45 2.37
N ASP A 71 20.09 2.04 1.30
CA ASP A 71 19.47 3.15 0.58
C ASP A 71 18.12 2.75 -0.06
N ARG A 72 17.84 1.44 -0.18
CA ARG A 72 16.56 0.89 -0.64
C ARG A 72 15.60 0.49 0.48
N LEU A 73 15.90 0.88 1.73
CA LEU A 73 15.05 0.56 2.87
C LEU A 73 13.60 1.00 2.66
N LYS A 74 13.39 2.27 2.32
CA LYS A 74 12.04 2.84 2.14
C LYS A 74 11.22 2.10 1.06
N PRO A 75 11.68 1.94 -0.19
CA PRO A 75 10.94 1.18 -1.19
C PRO A 75 10.74 -0.29 -0.82
N TRP A 76 11.69 -0.89 -0.09
CA TRP A 76 11.56 -2.26 0.37
C TRP A 76 10.47 -2.40 1.45
N LEU A 77 10.45 -1.53 2.47
CA LEU A 77 9.40 -1.49 3.48
C LEU A 77 8.01 -1.28 2.85
N MET A 78 7.91 -0.33 1.92
CA MET A 78 6.66 -0.04 1.24
C MET A 78 6.16 -1.25 0.44
N ARG A 79 7.06 -1.99 -0.24
CA ARG A 79 6.73 -3.25 -0.92
C ARG A 79 6.19 -4.30 0.05
N VAL A 80 6.81 -4.44 1.23
CA VAL A 80 6.34 -5.38 2.26
C VAL A 80 4.93 -5.01 2.72
N ALA A 81 4.70 -3.74 3.07
CA ALA A 81 3.40 -3.26 3.53
C ALA A 81 2.28 -3.46 2.48
N ILE A 82 2.55 -3.11 1.22
CA ILE A 82 1.59 -3.30 0.13
C ILE A 82 1.26 -4.79 -0.07
N ASN A 83 2.23 -5.67 0.04
CA ASN A 83 1.99 -7.11 -0.09
C ASN A 83 1.10 -7.64 1.03
N GLU A 84 1.33 -7.22 2.27
CA GLU A 84 0.49 -7.59 3.41
C GLU A 84 -0.93 -7.03 3.26
N ALA A 85 -1.08 -5.76 2.89
CA ALA A 85 -2.38 -5.15 2.63
C ALA A 85 -3.16 -5.89 1.54
N LYS A 86 -2.51 -6.22 0.42
CA LYS A 86 -3.13 -7.01 -0.67
C LYS A 86 -3.49 -8.43 -0.23
N HIS A 87 -2.67 -9.03 0.62
CA HIS A 87 -2.94 -10.35 1.17
C HIS A 87 -4.20 -10.35 2.04
N LEU A 88 -4.34 -9.37 2.94
CA LEU A 88 -5.52 -9.24 3.80
C LEU A 88 -6.80 -8.96 3.00
N VAL A 89 -6.75 -8.07 2.00
CA VAL A 89 -7.89 -7.81 1.11
C VAL A 89 -8.35 -9.08 0.38
N ARG A 90 -7.40 -9.88 -0.15
CA ARG A 90 -7.74 -11.14 -0.84
C ARG A 90 -8.33 -12.17 0.13
N ARG A 91 -7.81 -12.22 1.35
CA ARG A 91 -8.31 -13.14 2.40
C ARG A 91 -9.72 -12.76 2.84
N GLY A 92 -10.00 -11.46 3.03
CA GLY A 92 -11.34 -10.96 3.34
C GLY A 92 -12.35 -11.37 2.25
N ARG A 93 -12.07 -11.04 0.99
CA ARG A 93 -12.95 -11.42 -0.13
C ARG A 93 -13.27 -12.91 -0.20
N ARG A 94 -12.27 -13.78 0.04
CA ARG A 94 -12.51 -15.23 0.06
C ARG A 94 -13.42 -15.67 1.20
N ARG A 95 -13.32 -15.01 2.35
CA ARG A 95 -14.20 -15.28 3.50
C ARG A 95 -15.63 -14.86 3.16
N ASP A 96 -15.82 -13.65 2.63
CA ASP A 96 -17.13 -13.12 2.22
C ASP A 96 -17.78 -14.02 1.16
N GLU A 97 -17.01 -14.50 0.16
CA GLU A 97 -17.50 -15.45 -0.86
C GLU A 97 -17.93 -16.79 -0.28
N ILE A 98 -17.28 -17.27 0.78
CA ILE A 98 -17.63 -18.53 1.48
C ILE A 98 -18.88 -18.30 2.32
N GLU A 99 -18.97 -17.19 3.04
CA GLU A 99 -20.13 -16.82 3.88
C GLU A 99 -21.39 -16.61 3.02
N VAL A 100 -21.28 -15.89 1.90
CA VAL A 100 -22.39 -15.71 0.94
C VAL A 100 -22.86 -17.05 0.34
N ARG A 101 -21.95 -17.99 0.11
CA ARG A 101 -22.33 -19.34 -0.35
C ARG A 101 -22.98 -20.18 0.75
N ALA A 102 -22.65 -19.93 2.02
CA ALA A 102 -23.24 -20.61 3.17
C ALA A 102 -24.60 -20.02 3.55
N ASP A 103 -24.80 -18.72 3.29
CA ASP A 103 -26.00 -17.95 3.65
C ASP A 103 -26.66 -17.42 2.35
N ALA A 104 -27.41 -18.28 1.66
CA ALA A 104 -28.08 -17.95 0.39
C ALA A 104 -29.23 -16.94 0.52
N SER A 105 -29.34 -16.21 1.64
CA SER A 105 -30.44 -15.27 1.95
C SER A 105 -30.01 -13.86 2.36
N ALA A 106 -28.72 -13.50 2.30
CA ALA A 106 -28.27 -12.16 2.71
C ALA A 106 -28.22 -11.18 1.54
N GLU A 107 -29.03 -10.13 1.60
CA GLU A 107 -28.99 -8.97 0.72
C GLU A 107 -27.72 -8.13 0.96
N PRO A 108 -27.11 -7.53 -0.11
CA PRO A 108 -25.90 -6.70 0.06
C PRO A 108 -26.25 -5.41 0.82
N GLY A 109 -25.59 -5.18 1.95
CA GLY A 109 -25.74 -4.00 2.77
C GLY A 109 -25.45 -2.70 2.03
N GLY A 110 -26.36 -1.73 2.17
CA GLY A 110 -26.35 -0.45 1.47
C GLY A 110 -25.20 0.48 1.88
N VAL A 111 -24.76 1.27 0.93
CA VAL A 111 -23.78 2.35 1.06
C VAL A 111 -24.48 3.61 1.53
N ASP A 112 -23.95 4.27 2.55
CA ASP A 112 -24.46 5.56 3.09
C ASP A 112 -24.16 6.71 2.10
N PRO A 113 -25.17 7.48 1.62
CA PRO A 113 -25.00 8.52 0.60
C PRO A 113 -24.82 9.90 1.22
N ALA A 114 -23.63 10.24 1.72
CA ALA A 114 -23.38 11.58 2.27
C ALA A 114 -22.05 12.19 1.79
N THR A 115 -21.95 12.47 0.50
CA THR A 115 -20.98 13.45 -0.04
C THR A 115 -21.47 13.92 -1.41
N GLY A 116 -21.21 15.18 -1.76
CA GLY A 116 -21.71 15.82 -3.00
C GLY A 116 -21.49 15.00 -4.28
N ILE A 117 -22.29 15.25 -5.28
CA ILE A 117 -22.47 14.43 -6.49
C ILE A 117 -21.12 14.01 -7.10
N ASP A 118 -20.17 14.93 -7.29
CA ASP A 118 -18.84 14.64 -7.85
C ASP A 118 -17.96 13.73 -6.96
N GLY A 119 -18.14 13.81 -5.65
CA GLY A 119 -17.39 12.98 -4.69
C GLY A 119 -17.92 11.53 -4.61
N ILE A 120 -19.19 11.32 -4.90
CA ILE A 120 -19.82 10.00 -4.93
C ILE A 120 -19.31 9.21 -6.14
N ASP A 121 -19.24 9.84 -7.31
CA ASP A 121 -18.80 9.18 -8.53
C ASP A 121 -17.34 8.74 -8.45
N LEU A 122 -16.43 9.61 -7.98
CA LEU A 122 -15.04 9.24 -7.78
C LEU A 122 -14.87 8.13 -6.74
N ARG A 123 -15.59 8.20 -5.63
CA ARG A 123 -15.57 7.16 -4.59
C ARG A 123 -16.02 5.82 -5.16
N THR A 124 -17.13 5.80 -5.90
CA THR A 124 -17.67 4.61 -6.53
C THR A 124 -16.70 4.03 -7.57
N ALA A 125 -16.10 4.88 -8.42
CA ALA A 125 -15.07 4.47 -9.37
C ALA A 125 -13.84 3.86 -8.66
N MET A 126 -13.40 4.48 -7.57
CA MET A 126 -12.29 3.96 -6.74
C MET A 126 -12.65 2.63 -6.07
N GLU A 127 -13.90 2.40 -5.75
CA GLU A 127 -14.39 1.16 -5.15
C GLU A 127 -14.24 -0.04 -6.08
N ARG A 128 -14.41 0.17 -7.36
CA ARG A 128 -14.28 -0.85 -8.41
C ARG A 128 -12.82 -1.23 -8.69
N LEU A 129 -11.85 -0.43 -8.23
CA LEU A 129 -10.44 -0.73 -8.44
C LEU A 129 -9.99 -1.97 -7.65
N GLY A 130 -9.19 -2.80 -8.29
CA GLY A 130 -8.48 -3.87 -7.62
C GLY A 130 -7.37 -3.34 -6.68
N PRO A 131 -6.91 -4.14 -5.71
CA PRO A 131 -5.89 -3.72 -4.74
C PRO A 131 -4.56 -3.32 -5.39
N ASP A 132 -4.21 -3.88 -6.55
CA ASP A 132 -2.99 -3.52 -7.29
C ASP A 132 -3.08 -2.12 -7.93
N ASP A 133 -4.26 -1.73 -8.43
CA ASP A 133 -4.50 -0.40 -9.02
C ASP A 133 -4.61 0.65 -7.91
N ARG A 134 -5.23 0.30 -6.78
CA ARG A 134 -5.23 1.17 -5.58
C ARG A 134 -3.81 1.41 -5.06
N ALA A 135 -2.97 0.38 -4.99
CA ALA A 135 -1.57 0.55 -4.59
C ALA A 135 -0.80 1.51 -5.50
N LEU A 136 -1.02 1.40 -6.82
CA LEU A 136 -0.40 2.29 -7.81
C LEU A 136 -0.81 3.75 -7.60
N LEU A 137 -2.10 4.02 -7.38
CA LEU A 137 -2.61 5.36 -7.11
C LEU A 137 -2.14 5.91 -5.76
N ALA A 138 -2.19 5.09 -4.69
CA ALA A 138 -1.73 5.48 -3.37
C ALA A 138 -0.26 5.92 -3.37
N LEU A 139 0.60 5.16 -4.03
CA LEU A 139 2.01 5.51 -4.15
C LEU A 139 2.22 6.77 -5.00
N ARG A 140 1.54 6.87 -6.17
CA ARG A 140 1.74 7.99 -7.08
C ARG A 140 1.22 9.30 -6.52
N TYR A 141 -0.02 9.31 -6.03
CA TYR A 141 -0.73 10.53 -5.64
C TYR A 141 -0.77 10.75 -4.13
N GLY A 142 -0.72 9.69 -3.34
CA GLY A 142 -0.71 9.78 -1.88
C GLY A 142 0.71 9.94 -1.30
N ALA A 143 1.69 9.22 -1.83
CA ALA A 143 3.06 9.22 -1.33
C ALA A 143 4.06 9.93 -2.27
N GLY A 144 3.63 10.41 -3.45
CA GLY A 144 4.43 11.23 -4.36
C GLY A 144 5.53 10.50 -5.14
N TYR A 145 5.47 9.16 -5.21
CA TYR A 145 6.48 8.36 -5.91
C TYR A 145 6.50 8.64 -7.40
N ASP A 146 7.69 8.77 -7.97
CA ASP A 146 7.87 8.85 -9.42
C ASP A 146 7.76 7.47 -10.10
N ALA A 147 7.82 7.44 -11.46
CA ALA A 147 7.66 6.19 -12.21
C ALA A 147 8.79 5.17 -11.92
N THR A 148 9.98 5.63 -11.58
CA THR A 148 11.14 4.78 -11.28
C THR A 148 11.03 4.19 -9.88
N GLU A 149 10.62 4.99 -8.91
CA GLU A 149 10.35 4.58 -7.56
C GLU A 149 9.19 3.59 -7.49
N LEU A 150 8.09 3.87 -8.21
CA LEU A 150 6.95 2.97 -8.36
C LEU A 150 7.38 1.61 -8.94
N ALA A 151 8.21 1.62 -9.99
CA ALA A 151 8.75 0.42 -10.61
C ALA A 151 9.53 -0.42 -9.59
N THR A 152 10.35 0.22 -8.77
CA THR A 152 11.11 -0.43 -7.70
C THR A 152 10.20 -1.06 -6.65
N VAL A 153 9.18 -0.33 -6.17
CA VAL A 153 8.24 -0.82 -5.15
C VAL A 153 7.36 -1.94 -5.70
N LEU A 154 6.81 -1.77 -6.90
CA LEU A 154 5.86 -2.73 -7.48
C LEU A 154 6.53 -3.91 -8.17
N GLY A 155 7.84 -3.85 -8.45
CA GLY A 155 8.60 -4.90 -9.11
C GLY A 155 8.26 -5.05 -10.59
N ILE A 156 7.94 -3.96 -11.27
CA ILE A 156 7.66 -3.87 -12.71
C ILE A 156 8.62 -2.90 -13.39
N SER A 157 8.67 -2.87 -14.72
CA SER A 157 9.54 -1.91 -15.41
C SER A 157 9.02 -0.47 -15.30
N PRO A 158 9.88 0.57 -15.35
CA PRO A 158 9.44 1.97 -15.35
C PRO A 158 8.51 2.33 -16.52
N SER A 159 8.72 1.74 -17.70
CA SER A 159 7.81 1.91 -18.86
C SER A 159 6.46 1.23 -18.61
N GLY A 160 6.47 0.01 -18.06
CA GLY A 160 5.25 -0.70 -17.66
C GLY A 160 4.45 0.06 -16.61
N THR A 161 5.13 0.67 -15.65
CA THR A 161 4.51 1.53 -14.63
C THR A 161 3.80 2.72 -15.26
N ARG A 162 4.46 3.46 -16.16
CA ARG A 162 3.86 4.60 -16.87
C ARG A 162 2.62 4.19 -17.65
N THR A 163 2.74 3.17 -18.48
CA THR A 163 1.62 2.66 -19.29
C THR A 163 0.45 2.21 -18.43
N ARG A 164 0.72 1.53 -17.32
CA ARG A 164 -0.33 1.08 -16.40
C ARG A 164 -1.02 2.27 -15.72
N LEU A 165 -0.26 3.27 -15.28
CA LEU A 165 -0.80 4.48 -14.66
C LEU A 165 -1.68 5.27 -15.65
N GLU A 166 -1.21 5.47 -16.89
CA GLU A 166 -1.96 6.14 -17.94
C GLU A 166 -3.30 5.46 -18.23
N ARG A 167 -3.28 4.12 -18.40
CA ARG A 167 -4.50 3.32 -18.63
C ARG A 167 -5.47 3.42 -17.45
N LEU A 168 -4.95 3.38 -16.22
CA LEU A 168 -5.76 3.47 -15.01
C LEU A 168 -6.44 4.84 -14.90
N VAL A 169 -5.68 5.92 -15.08
CA VAL A 169 -6.23 7.29 -15.05
C VAL A 169 -7.25 7.51 -16.17
N LYS A 170 -6.97 7.00 -17.37
CA LYS A 170 -7.93 7.08 -18.49
C LYS A 170 -9.24 6.37 -18.17
N ARG A 171 -9.16 5.16 -17.60
CA ARG A 171 -10.34 4.39 -17.18
C ARG A 171 -11.17 5.14 -16.14
N LEU A 172 -10.52 5.69 -15.10
CA LEU A 172 -11.20 6.46 -14.07
C LEU A 172 -11.90 7.70 -14.64
N ARG A 173 -11.26 8.44 -15.56
CA ARG A 173 -11.90 9.57 -16.23
C ARG A 173 -13.14 9.15 -17.02
N GLN A 174 -13.05 8.07 -17.77
CA GLN A 174 -14.19 7.54 -18.53
C GLN A 174 -15.34 7.12 -17.61
N GLU A 175 -15.08 6.53 -16.45
CA GLU A 175 -16.13 6.18 -15.48
C GLU A 175 -16.78 7.43 -14.88
N LEU A 176 -16.02 8.52 -14.67
CA LEU A 176 -16.54 9.80 -14.17
C LEU A 176 -17.33 10.58 -15.22
N ASP A 177 -16.95 10.48 -16.50
CA ASP A 177 -17.64 11.17 -17.61
C ASP A 177 -18.97 10.50 -17.99
N HIS A 178 -19.24 9.27 -17.54
CA HIS A 178 -20.43 8.48 -17.86
C HIS A 178 -21.37 8.25 -16.67
N GLY A 179 -21.04 8.74 -15.50
CA GLY A 179 -21.85 8.72 -14.28
C GLY A 179 -22.58 10.01 -14.08
#